data_2627a081b0a6784aa2b42ca0acd2a61c
#
_entry.id   2627a081b0a6784aa2b42ca0acd2a61c
#
_cell.length_a   1.000
_cell.length_b   1.000
_cell.length_c   1.000
_cell.angle_alpha   90.00
_cell.angle_beta   90.00
_cell.angle_gamma   90.00
#
_symmetry.space_group_name_H-M   'P 1'
#
loop_
_entity.id
_entity.type
_entity.pdbx_description
1 polymer ?
#
loop_
_entity_poly.entity_id
_entity_poly.type
_entity_poly.pdbx_seq_one_letter_code
_entity_poly.pdbx_strand_id
1 'polypeptide(L)'
;MILNIEIGMIKNIKRIAFTICTVFCCTCSFAKIQVTVTQPIVPVLTQKSHNPVLKVSFIKDSASNCFVKDMTLFLEGAIGDIHSIGLYASDNKGLLDATALLTTIKKAEKKVTFSNPLILTQDTTDVWVSVTLHPNINLTHKYRISCHNIKVKEQDVEMQSVRPLAFLRAGVAMRKNNQDNIHTSRIPGIATSKNKTLLAIYDARYESSRDLQGNIDIALNRSHNGGITWAPTQIVLDMKEWGNLPEKYNGVSDACILVDEKTGAIYVAGLWMHGVLDAHSGKWVEGLTKD
;
A
#
# COMPACT_ATOMS: atom_id res chain seq x y z
N MET A 1 49.33 -78.00 45.86
CA MET A 1 48.13 -78.78 46.22
C MET A 1 47.09 -78.45 45.18
N ILE A 2 47.17 -79.08 44.09
CA ILE A 2 46.31 -80.06 43.42
C ILE A 2 44.83 -79.77 43.72
N LEU A 3 44.07 -79.38 42.74
CA LEU A 3 42.95 -80.16 42.22
C LEU A 3 42.45 -79.65 40.87
N ASN A 4 42.60 -80.59 39.90
CA ASN A 4 41.85 -80.58 38.63
C ASN A 4 40.40 -80.92 38.90
N ILE A 5 39.50 -80.40 38.12
CA ILE A 5 38.33 -81.19 37.62
C ILE A 5 37.94 -80.68 36.24
N GLU A 6 37.83 -81.68 35.40
CA GLU A 6 37.53 -81.73 33.97
C GLU A 6 36.09 -81.33 33.61
N ILE A 7 35.96 -80.76 32.45
CA ILE A 7 35.23 -81.25 31.25
C ILE A 7 33.72 -81.45 31.37
N GLY A 8 33.06 -80.70 30.56
CA GLY A 8 31.69 -80.98 30.09
C GLY A 8 31.36 -80.22 28.83
N MET A 9 31.64 -80.85 27.66
CA MET A 9 31.15 -80.40 26.35
C MET A 9 29.67 -80.24 26.35
N ILE A 10 29.13 -79.35 25.51
CA ILE A 10 28.19 -79.65 24.43
C ILE A 10 27.75 -78.32 23.79
N LYS A 11 28.17 -78.15 22.56
CA LYS A 11 27.48 -77.75 21.35
C LYS A 11 26.09 -77.16 21.53
N ASN A 12 25.93 -75.85 21.19
CA ASN A 12 24.98 -75.39 20.16
C ASN A 12 25.06 -73.83 20.13
N ILE A 13 25.99 -73.28 19.35
CA ILE A 13 25.96 -71.91 19.00
C ILE A 13 24.96 -71.69 17.87
N LYS A 14 23.72 -71.42 18.23
CA LYS A 14 22.79 -70.77 17.28
C LYS A 14 23.24 -69.34 17.08
N ARG A 15 23.76 -69.11 15.91
CA ARG A 15 24.00 -67.73 15.42
C ARG A 15 22.65 -67.02 15.33
N ILE A 16 22.34 -66.19 16.30
CA ILE A 16 21.28 -65.17 16.17
C ILE A 16 21.90 -64.03 15.37
N ALA A 17 21.62 -64.03 14.07
CA ALA A 17 21.86 -62.87 13.24
C ALA A 17 20.88 -61.76 13.68
N PHE A 18 21.35 -60.83 14.45
CA PHE A 18 20.61 -59.59 14.77
C PHE A 18 20.64 -58.72 13.50
N THR A 19 19.64 -58.89 12.65
CA THR A 19 19.40 -57.94 11.55
C THR A 19 18.92 -56.65 12.18
N ILE A 20 19.85 -55.70 12.38
CA ILE A 20 19.52 -54.29 12.72
C ILE A 20 18.83 -53.74 11.47
N CYS A 21 17.52 -53.77 11.44
CA CYS A 21 16.71 -53.03 10.48
C CYS A 21 16.79 -51.56 10.88
N THR A 22 17.79 -50.88 10.36
CA THR A 22 17.84 -49.41 10.42
C THR A 22 16.64 -48.91 9.63
N VAL A 23 15.54 -48.66 10.31
CA VAL A 23 14.45 -47.89 9.80
C VAL A 23 15.01 -46.49 9.58
N PHE A 24 15.44 -46.22 8.36
CA PHE A 24 15.74 -44.86 7.89
C PHE A 24 14.38 -44.14 7.92
N CYS A 25 14.05 -43.57 9.07
CA CYS A 25 12.95 -42.63 9.17
C CYS A 25 13.35 -41.45 8.30
N CYS A 26 12.97 -41.51 7.03
CA CYS A 26 13.05 -40.36 6.15
C CYS A 26 12.11 -39.30 6.75
N THR A 27 12.62 -38.54 7.70
CA THR A 27 11.94 -37.30 8.11
C THR A 27 11.93 -36.42 6.88
N CYS A 28 10.84 -36.50 6.12
CA CYS A 28 10.55 -35.46 5.14
C CYS A 28 10.53 -34.14 5.91
N SER A 29 11.64 -33.44 5.93
CA SER A 29 11.70 -32.07 6.45
C SER A 29 10.84 -31.24 5.51
N PHE A 30 9.60 -31.03 5.91
CA PHE A 30 8.75 -30.12 5.17
C PHE A 30 9.35 -28.72 5.29
N ALA A 31 9.50 -28.05 4.15
CA ALA A 31 9.95 -26.66 4.13
C ALA A 31 9.08 -25.84 5.11
N LYS A 32 9.70 -25.25 6.10
CA LYS A 32 9.01 -24.35 7.01
C LYS A 32 8.70 -23.06 6.26
N ILE A 33 7.43 -22.75 6.12
CA ILE A 33 6.98 -21.52 5.46
C ILE A 33 6.41 -20.62 6.53
N GLN A 34 6.94 -19.41 6.60
CA GLN A 34 6.40 -18.34 7.42
C GLN A 34 5.60 -17.40 6.53
N VAL A 35 4.42 -17.01 6.98
CA VAL A 35 3.56 -16.08 6.27
C VAL A 35 3.28 -14.88 7.14
N THR A 36 3.58 -13.70 6.60
CA THR A 36 3.31 -12.43 7.27
C THR A 36 2.30 -11.63 6.45
N VAL A 37 1.29 -11.09 7.13
CA VAL A 37 0.26 -10.26 6.52
C VAL A 37 0.42 -8.82 7.01
N THR A 38 0.48 -7.87 6.07
CA THR A 38 0.61 -6.43 6.35
C THR A 38 -0.48 -5.67 5.62
N GLN A 39 -1.14 -4.72 6.31
CA GLN A 39 -2.14 -3.85 5.74
C GLN A 39 -1.61 -2.43 5.58
N PRO A 40 -1.61 -1.84 4.37
CA PRO A 40 -1.39 -0.42 4.21
C PRO A 40 -2.60 0.37 4.74
N ILE A 41 -2.36 1.38 5.58
CA ILE A 41 -3.43 2.23 6.12
C ILE A 41 -3.63 3.40 5.16
N VAL A 42 -4.31 3.14 4.06
CA VAL A 42 -4.62 4.12 3.01
C VAL A 42 -6.09 4.00 2.59
N PRO A 43 -6.72 5.08 2.07
CA PRO A 43 -8.06 5.00 1.53
C PRO A 43 -8.15 4.04 0.33
N VAL A 44 -9.29 3.38 0.17
CA VAL A 44 -9.64 2.62 -1.03
C VAL A 44 -10.34 3.58 -1.99
N LEU A 45 -9.69 3.87 -3.12
CA LEU A 45 -10.12 4.94 -4.03
C LEU A 45 -11.02 4.41 -5.16
N THR A 46 -12.14 5.09 -5.41
CA THR A 46 -13.10 4.71 -6.47
C THR A 46 -12.53 4.80 -7.88
N GLN A 47 -11.62 5.74 -8.11
CA GLN A 47 -11.04 6.01 -9.44
C GLN A 47 -9.70 5.32 -9.65
N LYS A 48 -9.32 4.41 -8.77
CA LYS A 48 -8.09 3.66 -8.85
C LYS A 48 -8.40 2.20 -9.14
N SER A 49 -7.88 1.70 -10.25
CA SER A 49 -8.08 0.30 -10.69
C SER A 49 -7.39 -0.72 -9.78
N HIS A 50 -6.34 -0.32 -9.07
CA HIS A 50 -5.56 -1.19 -8.20
C HIS A 50 -5.34 -0.54 -6.83
N ASN A 51 -6.23 -0.85 -5.87
CA ASN A 51 -6.07 -0.40 -4.48
C ASN A 51 -5.42 -1.52 -3.67
N PRO A 52 -4.12 -1.43 -3.30
CA PRO A 52 -3.49 -2.42 -2.44
C PRO A 52 -4.12 -2.39 -1.05
N VAL A 53 -4.65 -3.51 -0.60
CA VAL A 53 -5.35 -3.62 0.70
C VAL A 53 -4.68 -4.58 1.67
N LEU A 54 -3.95 -5.58 1.16
CA LEU A 54 -3.10 -6.46 1.96
C LEU A 54 -1.84 -6.81 1.18
N LYS A 55 -0.73 -6.92 1.89
CA LYS A 55 0.49 -7.57 1.44
C LYS A 55 0.63 -8.90 2.18
N VAL A 56 0.90 -9.96 1.45
CA VAL A 56 1.18 -11.28 2.00
C VAL A 56 2.60 -11.66 1.61
N SER A 57 3.46 -11.81 2.59
CA SER A 57 4.87 -12.15 2.42
C SER A 57 5.10 -13.60 2.83
N PHE A 58 5.63 -14.40 1.93
CA PHE A 58 6.01 -15.78 2.15
C PHE A 58 7.53 -15.86 2.30
N ILE A 59 7.99 -16.49 3.37
CA ILE A 59 9.42 -16.79 3.60
C ILE A 59 9.55 -18.29 3.76
N LYS A 60 10.36 -18.91 2.93
CA LYS A 60 10.63 -20.36 2.98
C LYS A 60 12.10 -20.63 3.31
N ASP A 61 12.34 -21.68 4.09
CA ASP A 61 13.67 -22.12 4.52
C ASP A 61 14.28 -23.21 3.63
N SER A 62 13.67 -23.49 2.49
CA SER A 62 14.05 -24.57 1.59
C SER A 62 14.19 -24.05 0.17
N ALA A 63 15.21 -24.52 -0.55
CA ALA A 63 15.44 -24.24 -1.96
C ALA A 63 14.38 -24.86 -2.89
N SER A 64 13.57 -25.84 -2.41
CA SER A 64 12.56 -26.48 -3.23
C SER A 64 11.37 -25.57 -3.52
N ASN A 65 10.86 -25.63 -4.74
CA ASN A 65 9.64 -24.92 -5.12
C ASN A 65 8.44 -25.45 -4.32
N CYS A 66 7.61 -24.51 -3.84
CA CYS A 66 6.35 -24.82 -3.17
C CYS A 66 5.22 -24.09 -3.90
N PHE A 67 4.06 -24.71 -4.00
CA PHE A 67 2.89 -24.03 -4.56
C PHE A 67 1.89 -23.69 -3.45
N VAL A 68 1.33 -22.51 -3.53
CA VAL A 68 0.19 -22.11 -2.71
C VAL A 68 -1.05 -22.72 -3.35
N LYS A 69 -1.71 -23.64 -2.65
CA LYS A 69 -2.91 -24.30 -3.14
C LYS A 69 -4.13 -23.38 -3.03
N ASP A 70 -4.35 -22.82 -1.85
CA ASP A 70 -5.48 -21.95 -1.58
C ASP A 70 -5.05 -20.77 -0.70
N MET A 71 -5.63 -19.60 -1.00
CA MET A 71 -5.58 -18.41 -0.16
C MET A 71 -7.00 -17.91 0.07
N THR A 72 -7.48 -17.96 1.30
CA THR A 72 -8.84 -17.55 1.66
C THR A 72 -8.84 -16.21 2.36
N LEU A 73 -9.65 -15.30 1.82
CA LEU A 73 -9.88 -13.97 2.35
C LEU A 73 -11.29 -13.86 2.92
N PHE A 74 -11.43 -13.05 3.96
CA PHE A 74 -12.72 -12.59 4.48
C PHE A 74 -12.84 -11.08 4.28
N LEU A 75 -14.02 -10.67 3.84
CA LEU A 75 -14.36 -9.30 3.52
C LEU A 75 -15.48 -8.83 4.45
N GLU A 76 -15.31 -7.63 4.99
CA GLU A 76 -16.27 -7.00 5.88
C GLU A 76 -16.54 -5.55 5.44
N GLY A 77 -17.68 -5.02 5.87
CA GLY A 77 -18.15 -3.69 5.52
C GLY A 77 -18.99 -3.68 4.24
N ALA A 78 -18.81 -2.66 3.42
CA ALA A 78 -19.62 -2.45 2.21
C ALA A 78 -19.09 -3.28 1.01
N ILE A 79 -19.09 -4.60 1.14
CA ILE A 79 -18.52 -5.51 0.13
C ILE A 79 -19.20 -5.40 -1.24
N GLY A 80 -20.47 -4.97 -1.30
CA GLY A 80 -21.19 -4.75 -2.55
C GLY A 80 -20.61 -3.64 -3.42
N ASP A 81 -19.76 -2.77 -2.85
CA ASP A 81 -19.05 -1.74 -3.61
C ASP A 81 -17.84 -2.28 -4.36
N ILE A 82 -17.38 -3.50 -4.04
CA ILE A 82 -16.17 -4.07 -4.60
C ILE A 82 -16.51 -4.73 -5.94
N HIS A 83 -16.01 -4.15 -7.02
CA HIS A 83 -16.17 -4.66 -8.38
C HIS A 83 -15.34 -5.93 -8.61
N SER A 84 -14.08 -5.94 -8.14
CA SER A 84 -13.18 -7.09 -8.29
C SER A 84 -12.09 -7.11 -7.22
N ILE A 85 -11.55 -8.31 -6.99
CA ILE A 85 -10.41 -8.55 -6.10
C ILE A 85 -9.34 -9.25 -6.93
N GLY A 86 -8.15 -8.66 -7.01
CA GLY A 86 -7.01 -9.21 -7.73
C GLY A 86 -5.86 -9.57 -6.79
N LEU A 87 -5.11 -10.59 -7.15
CA LEU A 87 -3.84 -10.94 -6.55
C LEU A 87 -2.73 -10.59 -7.53
N TYR A 88 -1.73 -9.83 -7.07
CA TYR A 88 -0.65 -9.31 -7.90
C TYR A 88 0.71 -9.66 -7.30
N ALA A 89 1.69 -9.89 -8.15
CA ALA A 89 3.07 -9.96 -7.68
C ALA A 89 3.57 -8.57 -7.26
N SER A 90 4.66 -8.56 -6.48
CA SER A 90 5.38 -7.34 -6.15
C SER A 90 6.42 -7.02 -7.22
N ASP A 91 6.72 -5.74 -7.39
CA ASP A 91 7.90 -5.27 -8.12
C ASP A 91 9.19 -5.51 -7.31
N ASN A 92 10.32 -5.13 -7.87
CA ASN A 92 11.63 -5.26 -7.23
C ASN A 92 11.83 -4.37 -5.99
N LYS A 93 10.90 -3.46 -5.70
CA LYS A 93 10.86 -2.62 -4.48
C LYS A 93 9.84 -3.14 -3.46
N GLY A 94 9.19 -4.27 -3.73
CA GLY A 94 8.16 -4.84 -2.87
C GLY A 94 6.82 -4.10 -2.93
N LEU A 95 6.59 -3.25 -3.96
CA LEU A 95 5.32 -2.57 -4.21
C LEU A 95 4.46 -3.40 -5.16
N LEU A 96 3.15 -3.12 -5.19
CA LEU A 96 2.22 -3.78 -6.10
C LEU A 96 2.62 -3.46 -7.57
N ASP A 97 2.90 -4.51 -8.33
CA ASP A 97 3.07 -4.39 -9.78
C ASP A 97 1.72 -4.58 -10.47
N ALA A 98 1.16 -3.49 -10.99
CA ALA A 98 -0.14 -3.49 -11.66
C ALA A 98 -0.15 -4.32 -12.97
N THR A 99 1.01 -4.63 -13.54
CA THR A 99 1.15 -5.44 -14.76
C THR A 99 1.26 -6.94 -14.46
N ALA A 100 1.61 -7.29 -13.23
CA ALA A 100 1.86 -8.68 -12.79
C ALA A 100 0.65 -9.29 -12.08
N LEU A 101 -0.51 -9.30 -12.75
CA LEU A 101 -1.73 -9.95 -12.26
C LEU A 101 -1.52 -11.47 -12.24
N LEU A 102 -1.68 -12.09 -11.06
CA LEU A 102 -1.64 -13.54 -10.87
C LEU A 102 -3.03 -14.16 -11.09
N THR A 103 -4.04 -13.61 -10.44
CA THR A 103 -5.44 -14.09 -10.57
C THR A 103 -6.42 -13.02 -10.10
N THR A 104 -7.70 -13.16 -10.47
CA THR A 104 -8.76 -12.21 -10.11
C THR A 104 -10.10 -12.90 -9.84
N ILE A 105 -10.87 -12.33 -8.93
CA ILE A 105 -12.25 -12.69 -8.62
C ILE A 105 -13.13 -11.48 -8.95
N LYS A 106 -14.09 -11.65 -9.86
CA LYS A 106 -14.97 -10.57 -10.34
C LYS A 106 -16.16 -10.28 -9.44
N LYS A 107 -16.52 -11.20 -8.54
CA LYS A 107 -17.64 -11.02 -7.62
C LYS A 107 -17.13 -11.11 -6.18
N ALA A 108 -17.21 -10.01 -5.45
CA ALA A 108 -16.87 -10.00 -4.04
C ALA A 108 -17.98 -10.66 -3.20
N GLU A 109 -17.58 -11.57 -2.33
CA GLU A 109 -18.43 -12.22 -1.34
C GLU A 109 -17.73 -12.12 0.03
N LYS A 110 -18.47 -12.37 1.12
CA LYS A 110 -17.89 -12.32 2.49
C LYS A 110 -16.67 -13.22 2.65
N LYS A 111 -16.64 -14.32 1.91
CA LYS A 111 -15.51 -15.26 1.86
C LYS A 111 -15.17 -15.51 0.40
N VAL A 112 -13.92 -15.32 0.04
CA VAL A 112 -13.39 -15.61 -1.30
C VAL A 112 -12.13 -16.44 -1.18
N THR A 113 -11.91 -17.34 -2.12
CA THR A 113 -10.72 -18.20 -2.14
C THR A 113 -10.06 -18.14 -3.52
N PHE A 114 -8.78 -17.82 -3.54
CA PHE A 114 -7.93 -17.98 -4.71
C PHE A 114 -7.34 -19.37 -4.68
N SER A 115 -7.63 -20.19 -5.70
CA SER A 115 -7.08 -21.53 -5.84
C SER A 115 -5.90 -21.54 -6.78
N ASN A 116 -4.81 -22.23 -6.38
CA ASN A 116 -3.54 -22.32 -7.07
C ASN A 116 -2.96 -20.96 -7.54
N PRO A 117 -2.96 -19.93 -6.67
CA PRO A 117 -2.67 -18.57 -7.09
C PRO A 117 -1.21 -18.34 -7.49
N LEU A 118 -0.26 -19.08 -6.92
CA LEU A 118 1.17 -18.86 -7.22
C LEU A 118 2.06 -20.02 -6.80
N ILE A 119 3.28 -20.02 -7.37
CA ILE A 119 4.38 -20.93 -7.02
C ILE A 119 5.46 -20.09 -6.34
N LEU A 120 5.92 -20.55 -5.17
CA LEU A 120 7.00 -19.95 -4.40
C LEU A 120 8.34 -20.48 -4.92
N THR A 121 8.98 -19.74 -5.81
CA THR A 121 10.28 -20.10 -6.41
C THR A 121 11.46 -19.48 -5.67
N GLN A 122 11.24 -18.34 -5.01
CA GLN A 122 12.26 -17.58 -4.27
C GLN A 122 12.13 -17.81 -2.77
N ASP A 123 13.18 -17.52 -2.02
CA ASP A 123 13.19 -17.62 -0.54
C ASP A 123 12.20 -16.66 0.10
N THR A 124 12.02 -15.49 -0.51
CA THR A 124 10.98 -14.52 -0.15
C THR A 124 10.12 -14.20 -1.35
N THR A 125 8.81 -14.30 -1.19
CA THR A 125 7.83 -13.95 -2.23
C THR A 125 6.76 -13.05 -1.62
N ASP A 126 6.62 -11.85 -2.17
CA ASP A 126 5.61 -10.88 -1.78
C ASP A 126 4.48 -10.86 -2.81
N VAL A 127 3.24 -10.92 -2.33
CA VAL A 127 2.05 -10.73 -3.17
C VAL A 127 1.11 -9.72 -2.54
N TRP A 128 0.36 -9.03 -3.40
CA TRP A 128 -0.59 -8.01 -3.01
C TRP A 128 -2.01 -8.41 -3.34
N VAL A 129 -2.89 -8.32 -2.36
CA VAL A 129 -4.33 -8.29 -2.58
C VAL A 129 -4.73 -6.85 -2.90
N SER A 130 -5.39 -6.68 -4.02
CA SER A 130 -5.88 -5.40 -4.50
C SER A 130 -7.37 -5.45 -4.77
N VAL A 131 -8.08 -4.37 -4.51
CA VAL A 131 -9.50 -4.25 -4.84
C VAL A 131 -9.74 -3.11 -5.82
N THR A 132 -10.73 -3.31 -6.69
CA THR A 132 -11.31 -2.25 -7.53
C THR A 132 -12.72 -1.98 -7.03
N LEU A 133 -13.07 -0.72 -6.86
CA LEU A 133 -14.42 -0.32 -6.45
C LEU A 133 -15.28 0.07 -7.65
N HIS A 134 -16.59 -0.03 -7.49
CA HIS A 134 -17.53 0.63 -8.38
C HIS A 134 -17.36 2.16 -8.32
N PRO A 135 -17.64 2.90 -9.40
CA PRO A 135 -17.35 4.35 -9.44
C PRO A 135 -18.24 5.19 -8.52
N ASN A 136 -19.48 4.78 -8.34
CA ASN A 136 -20.51 5.56 -7.63
C ASN A 136 -20.88 4.86 -6.31
N ILE A 137 -20.04 5.00 -5.30
CA ILE A 137 -20.26 4.42 -3.97
C ILE A 137 -20.45 5.52 -2.93
N ASN A 138 -20.97 5.14 -1.77
CA ASN A 138 -21.04 6.04 -0.64
C ASN A 138 -19.63 6.19 0.01
N LEU A 139 -19.09 7.41 0.03
CA LEU A 139 -17.74 7.68 0.56
C LEU A 139 -17.64 7.51 2.09
N THR A 140 -18.76 7.33 2.81
CA THR A 140 -18.75 6.98 4.24
C THR A 140 -18.49 5.49 4.47
N HIS A 141 -18.53 4.67 3.43
CA HIS A 141 -18.32 3.24 3.49
C HIS A 141 -16.87 2.89 3.89
N LYS A 142 -16.75 1.70 4.48
CA LYS A 142 -15.50 1.15 4.98
C LYS A 142 -15.38 -0.31 4.59
N TYR A 143 -14.15 -0.77 4.44
CA TYR A 143 -13.79 -2.13 4.03
C TYR A 143 -12.74 -2.69 4.96
N ARG A 144 -12.87 -3.94 5.36
CA ARG A 144 -11.80 -4.70 5.99
C ARG A 144 -11.63 -6.01 5.23
N ILE A 145 -10.42 -6.25 4.76
CA ILE A 145 -10.04 -7.47 4.09
C ILE A 145 -8.99 -8.16 4.95
N SER A 146 -9.22 -9.41 5.29
CA SER A 146 -8.33 -10.21 6.10
C SER A 146 -8.02 -11.53 5.41
N CYS A 147 -6.79 -12.03 5.57
CA CYS A 147 -6.43 -13.37 5.15
C CYS A 147 -6.62 -14.31 6.33
N HIS A 148 -7.39 -15.37 6.14
CA HIS A 148 -7.74 -16.30 7.23
C HIS A 148 -7.12 -17.67 7.10
N ASN A 149 -6.90 -18.13 5.88
CA ASN A 149 -6.28 -19.41 5.65
C ASN A 149 -5.44 -19.40 4.37
N ILE A 150 -4.25 -19.96 4.47
CA ILE A 150 -3.36 -20.23 3.34
C ILE A 150 -2.96 -21.69 3.42
N LYS A 151 -3.18 -22.42 2.32
CA LYS A 151 -2.70 -23.79 2.15
C LYS A 151 -1.50 -23.79 1.22
N VAL A 152 -0.40 -24.35 1.69
CA VAL A 152 0.76 -24.63 0.84
C VAL A 152 0.85 -26.14 0.70
N LYS A 153 0.82 -26.63 -0.54
CA LYS A 153 0.55 -28.02 -0.84
C LYS A 153 -0.78 -28.45 -0.19
N GLU A 154 -0.78 -29.38 0.73
CA GLU A 154 -1.97 -29.85 1.45
C GLU A 154 -2.01 -29.40 2.92
N GLN A 155 -1.11 -28.50 3.34
CA GLN A 155 -0.98 -28.08 4.73
C GLN A 155 -1.42 -26.64 4.93
N ASP A 156 -2.16 -26.40 6.01
CA ASP A 156 -2.45 -25.06 6.50
C ASP A 156 -1.18 -24.44 7.08
N VAL A 157 -0.92 -23.19 6.71
CA VAL A 157 0.25 -22.44 7.18
C VAL A 157 -0.20 -21.38 8.18
N GLU A 158 0.48 -21.33 9.31
CA GLU A 158 0.25 -20.29 10.31
C GLU A 158 0.65 -18.91 9.77
N MET A 159 -0.22 -17.93 9.99
CA MET A 159 -0.02 -16.57 9.53
C MET A 159 0.17 -15.64 10.72
N GLN A 160 1.11 -14.70 10.58
CA GLN A 160 1.30 -13.62 11.54
C GLN A 160 0.88 -12.29 10.92
N SER A 161 -0.01 -11.57 11.61
CA SER A 161 -0.33 -10.20 11.24
C SER A 161 0.60 -9.23 11.97
N VAL A 162 1.26 -8.35 11.23
CA VAL A 162 2.18 -7.35 11.81
C VAL A 162 1.44 -6.35 12.70
N ARG A 163 0.16 -6.09 12.39
CA ARG A 163 -0.72 -5.18 13.15
C ARG A 163 -2.17 -5.66 13.05
N PRO A 164 -3.03 -5.28 14.02
CA PRO A 164 -4.46 -5.47 13.87
C PRO A 164 -4.97 -4.82 12.58
N LEU A 165 -5.81 -5.53 11.84
CA LEU A 165 -6.35 -5.03 10.59
C LEU A 165 -7.44 -3.99 10.86
N ALA A 166 -7.30 -2.82 10.24
CA ALA A 166 -8.23 -1.71 10.36
C ALA A 166 -9.29 -1.74 9.24
N PHE A 167 -10.41 -1.05 9.48
CA PHE A 167 -11.32 -0.68 8.41
C PHE A 167 -10.72 0.46 7.59
N LEU A 168 -10.49 0.21 6.30
CA LEU A 168 -10.07 1.20 5.31
C LEU A 168 -11.29 2.01 4.85
N ARG A 169 -11.16 3.33 4.71
CA ARG A 169 -12.24 4.19 4.24
C ARG A 169 -12.28 4.23 2.72
N ALA A 170 -13.49 4.37 2.16
CA ALA A 170 -13.64 4.79 0.77
C ALA A 170 -13.09 6.21 0.57
N GLY A 171 -12.66 6.53 -0.64
CA GLY A 171 -12.19 7.87 -0.99
C GLY A 171 -12.18 8.13 -2.49
N VAL A 172 -11.96 9.38 -2.82
CA VAL A 172 -11.74 9.87 -4.19
C VAL A 172 -10.39 10.59 -4.23
N ALA A 173 -9.56 10.27 -5.20
CA ALA A 173 -8.37 11.07 -5.47
C ALA A 173 -8.81 12.33 -6.21
N MET A 174 -8.89 13.47 -5.51
CA MET A 174 -9.23 14.75 -6.12
C MET A 174 -8.19 15.16 -7.17
N ARG A 175 -6.92 14.91 -6.89
CA ARG A 175 -5.77 15.21 -7.77
C ARG A 175 -4.85 14.01 -7.88
N LYS A 176 -4.23 13.88 -9.05
CA LYS A 176 -3.16 12.93 -9.33
C LYS A 176 -1.86 13.67 -9.61
N ASN A 177 -0.74 13.04 -9.34
CA ASN A 177 0.57 13.56 -9.70
C ASN A 177 0.66 13.85 -11.21
N ASN A 178 1.26 14.95 -11.59
CA ASN A 178 1.38 15.45 -12.97
C ASN A 178 0.05 15.72 -13.70
N GLN A 179 -1.05 15.83 -12.98
CA GLN A 179 -2.34 16.23 -13.57
C GLN A 179 -2.37 17.74 -13.79
N ASP A 180 -2.85 18.19 -14.97
CA ASP A 180 -2.93 19.60 -15.38
C ASP A 180 -1.59 20.33 -15.28
N ASN A 181 -0.49 19.65 -15.60
CA ASN A 181 0.90 20.13 -15.49
C ASN A 181 1.35 20.48 -14.07
N ILE A 182 0.60 20.10 -13.05
CA ILE A 182 0.97 20.26 -11.64
C ILE A 182 1.68 18.98 -11.19
N HIS A 183 3.00 19.11 -10.97
CA HIS A 183 3.82 17.96 -10.53
C HIS A 183 3.31 17.38 -9.21
N THR A 184 3.04 18.21 -8.22
CA THR A 184 2.61 17.77 -6.88
C THR A 184 1.59 18.75 -6.29
N SER A 185 0.51 18.21 -5.70
CA SER A 185 -0.44 18.94 -4.88
C SER A 185 -0.12 18.71 -3.40
N ARG A 186 0.12 19.76 -2.62
CA ARG A 186 0.49 19.66 -1.20
C ARG A 186 -0.28 20.68 -0.35
N ILE A 187 -0.11 20.58 0.99
CA ILE A 187 -0.74 21.47 1.99
C ILE A 187 -2.26 21.59 1.76
N PRO A 188 -3.00 20.43 1.77
CA PRO A 188 -4.41 20.47 1.47
C PRO A 188 -5.23 21.06 2.62
N GLY A 189 -6.15 21.96 2.28
CA GLY A 189 -7.20 22.45 3.15
C GLY A 189 -8.57 22.15 2.57
N ILE A 190 -9.59 22.02 3.42
CA ILE A 190 -10.97 21.83 2.97
C ILE A 190 -11.92 22.70 3.81
N ALA A 191 -12.87 23.34 3.14
CA ALA A 191 -13.96 24.08 3.76
C ALA A 191 -15.27 23.76 3.06
N THR A 192 -16.38 24.08 3.72
CA THR A 192 -17.72 23.94 3.12
C THR A 192 -18.34 25.33 3.01
N SER A 193 -18.75 25.71 1.81
CA SER A 193 -19.45 26.98 1.57
C SER A 193 -20.85 26.98 2.20
N LYS A 194 -21.43 28.17 2.35
CA LYS A 194 -22.82 28.34 2.81
C LYS A 194 -23.82 27.50 2.02
N ASN A 195 -23.58 27.31 0.73
CA ASN A 195 -24.41 26.51 -0.17
C ASN A 195 -24.00 25.02 -0.22
N LYS A 196 -23.29 24.54 0.79
CA LYS A 196 -22.86 23.12 0.92
C LYS A 196 -21.90 22.63 -0.18
N THR A 197 -21.30 23.53 -0.94
CA THR A 197 -20.20 23.20 -1.86
C THR A 197 -18.94 22.92 -1.05
N LEU A 198 -18.29 21.79 -1.29
CA LEU A 198 -16.95 21.53 -0.76
C LEU A 198 -15.92 22.34 -1.56
N LEU A 199 -15.01 22.96 -0.85
CA LEU A 199 -13.93 23.77 -1.36
C LEU A 199 -12.61 23.15 -0.91
N ALA A 200 -11.87 22.56 -1.81
CA ALA A 200 -10.57 21.97 -1.51
C ALA A 200 -9.46 22.84 -2.08
N ILE A 201 -8.58 23.31 -1.22
CA ILE A 201 -7.47 24.21 -1.55
C ILE A 201 -6.14 23.48 -1.33
N TYR A 202 -5.13 23.82 -2.09
CA TYR A 202 -3.79 23.23 -1.99
C TYR A 202 -2.75 24.04 -2.75
N ASP A 203 -1.47 23.79 -2.43
CA ASP A 203 -0.35 24.24 -3.24
C ASP A 203 -0.31 23.48 -4.56
N ALA A 204 -0.33 24.18 -5.67
CA ALA A 204 -0.05 23.66 -7.01
C ALA A 204 1.44 23.83 -7.32
N ARG A 205 2.25 22.79 -7.09
CA ARG A 205 3.70 22.81 -7.31
C ARG A 205 4.02 22.27 -8.69
N TYR A 206 4.52 23.10 -9.59
CA TYR A 206 4.63 22.76 -11.00
C TYR A 206 5.88 21.93 -11.32
N GLU A 207 7.02 22.21 -10.69
CA GLU A 207 8.31 21.62 -11.08
C GLU A 207 8.70 20.40 -10.25
N SER A 208 8.40 20.40 -8.96
CA SER A 208 8.80 19.34 -8.03
C SER A 208 7.93 19.35 -6.77
N SER A 209 8.21 18.46 -5.82
CA SER A 209 7.54 18.42 -4.52
C SER A 209 8.16 19.36 -3.48
N ARG A 210 9.18 20.14 -3.84
CA ARG A 210 9.89 21.04 -2.91
C ARG A 210 8.97 22.17 -2.44
N ASP A 211 9.27 22.69 -1.26
CA ASP A 211 8.68 23.93 -0.75
C ASP A 211 9.26 25.16 -1.46
N LEU A 212 8.82 26.35 -1.06
CA LEU A 212 9.40 27.58 -1.54
C LEU A 212 10.94 27.57 -1.41
N GLN A 213 11.70 27.96 -2.40
CA GLN A 213 11.29 28.75 -3.55
C GLN A 213 11.02 27.83 -4.75
N GLY A 214 10.03 28.20 -5.57
CA GLY A 214 9.67 27.51 -6.81
C GLY A 214 8.42 28.10 -7.43
N ASN A 215 8.06 27.66 -8.64
CA ASN A 215 6.78 28.00 -9.25
C ASN A 215 5.67 27.24 -8.50
N ILE A 216 4.99 27.92 -7.59
CA ILE A 216 3.94 27.39 -6.72
C ILE A 216 2.82 28.41 -6.65
N ASP A 217 1.59 27.95 -6.91
CA ASP A 217 0.36 28.73 -6.79
C ASP A 217 -0.57 28.09 -5.79
N ILE A 218 -1.57 28.83 -5.34
CA ILE A 218 -2.68 28.29 -4.59
C ILE A 218 -3.81 27.93 -5.55
N ALA A 219 -4.17 26.64 -5.56
CA ALA A 219 -5.24 26.11 -6.38
C ALA A 219 -6.46 25.69 -5.56
N LEU A 220 -7.62 25.72 -6.18
CA LEU A 220 -8.92 25.38 -5.61
C LEU A 220 -9.69 24.45 -6.55
N ASN A 221 -10.29 23.38 -6.00
CA ASN A 221 -11.33 22.60 -6.67
C ASN A 221 -12.64 22.65 -5.87
N ARG A 222 -13.76 22.60 -6.58
CA ARG A 222 -15.11 22.60 -5.99
C ARG A 222 -15.81 21.27 -6.22
N SER A 223 -16.57 20.81 -5.21
CA SER A 223 -17.48 19.68 -5.36
C SER A 223 -18.88 20.05 -4.89
N HIS A 224 -19.87 19.77 -5.71
CA HIS A 224 -21.30 20.00 -5.43
C HIS A 224 -22.04 18.74 -4.99
N ASN A 225 -21.35 17.60 -4.91
CA ASN A 225 -21.97 16.28 -4.64
C ASN A 225 -21.23 15.51 -3.53
N GLY A 226 -20.75 16.23 -2.50
CA GLY A 226 -20.14 15.61 -1.33
C GLY A 226 -18.75 14.99 -1.59
N GLY A 227 -18.02 15.47 -2.61
CA GLY A 227 -16.67 15.01 -2.92
C GLY A 227 -16.59 13.83 -3.87
N ILE A 228 -17.74 13.39 -4.44
CA ILE A 228 -17.77 12.29 -5.43
C ILE A 228 -17.09 12.72 -6.73
N THR A 229 -17.40 13.94 -7.20
CA THR A 229 -16.72 14.55 -8.34
C THR A 229 -16.28 15.97 -8.01
N TRP A 230 -15.25 16.43 -8.69
CA TRP A 230 -14.62 17.73 -8.49
C TRP A 230 -14.57 18.49 -9.82
N ALA A 231 -14.92 19.76 -9.77
CA ALA A 231 -14.80 20.68 -10.92
C ALA A 231 -13.32 20.88 -11.30
N PRO A 232 -13.03 21.41 -12.50
CA PRO A 232 -11.67 21.75 -12.91
C PRO A 232 -10.95 22.65 -11.89
N THR A 233 -9.64 22.53 -11.87
CA THR A 233 -8.76 23.34 -11.02
C THR A 233 -8.88 24.83 -11.37
N GLN A 234 -8.99 25.66 -10.35
CA GLN A 234 -8.87 27.11 -10.44
C GLN A 234 -7.62 27.55 -9.68
N ILE A 235 -6.78 28.36 -10.30
CA ILE A 235 -5.72 29.07 -9.59
C ILE A 235 -6.36 30.30 -8.94
N VAL A 236 -6.20 30.44 -7.64
CA VAL A 236 -6.85 31.49 -6.82
C VAL A 236 -5.88 32.48 -6.21
N LEU A 237 -4.59 32.11 -6.06
CA LEU A 237 -3.50 33.01 -5.76
C LEU A 237 -2.31 32.63 -6.63
N ASP A 238 -1.82 33.59 -7.37
CA ASP A 238 -0.69 33.53 -8.27
C ASP A 238 -0.05 34.93 -8.35
N MET A 239 1.22 35.02 -8.00
CA MET A 239 1.96 36.32 -8.02
C MET A 239 2.60 36.62 -9.37
N LYS A 240 2.65 35.65 -10.26
CA LYS A 240 3.25 35.76 -11.59
C LYS A 240 4.67 36.32 -11.56
N GLU A 241 5.04 36.96 -12.63
CA GLU A 241 6.28 37.76 -12.70
C GLU A 241 6.11 39.01 -11.89
N TRP A 242 6.94 39.21 -10.87
CA TRP A 242 6.95 40.39 -10.03
C TRP A 242 8.37 40.77 -9.63
N GLY A 243 8.63 42.07 -9.42
CA GLY A 243 9.93 42.57 -9.01
C GLY A 243 11.06 42.30 -10.01
N ASN A 244 10.75 42.24 -11.31
CA ASN A 244 11.64 41.85 -12.42
C ASN A 244 12.21 40.43 -12.28
N LEU A 245 11.54 39.58 -11.53
CA LEU A 245 11.90 38.16 -11.39
C LEU A 245 10.84 37.27 -12.02
N PRO A 246 11.27 36.17 -12.67
CA PRO A 246 10.37 35.16 -13.19
C PRO A 246 9.49 34.55 -12.08
N GLU A 247 8.35 33.99 -12.46
CA GLU A 247 7.34 33.35 -11.60
C GLU A 247 7.91 32.34 -10.61
N LYS A 248 8.93 31.56 -11.01
CA LYS A 248 9.61 30.60 -10.14
C LYS A 248 10.27 31.19 -8.88
N TYR A 249 10.41 32.50 -8.83
CA TYR A 249 10.90 33.24 -7.66
C TYR A 249 9.78 33.99 -6.90
N ASN A 250 8.55 33.79 -7.30
CA ASN A 250 7.37 34.48 -6.73
C ASN A 250 6.31 33.47 -6.24
N GLY A 251 6.72 32.28 -5.78
CA GLY A 251 5.79 31.25 -5.37
C GLY A 251 4.93 31.65 -4.18
N VAL A 252 3.70 31.12 -4.17
CA VAL A 252 2.73 31.23 -3.07
C VAL A 252 2.41 29.84 -2.55
N SER A 253 2.60 29.60 -1.26
CA SER A 253 2.45 28.31 -0.60
C SER A 253 1.63 28.42 0.69
N ASP A 254 1.44 27.26 1.39
CA ASP A 254 0.72 27.17 2.66
C ASP A 254 -0.72 27.63 2.56
N ALA A 255 -1.44 27.01 1.64
CA ALA A 255 -2.84 27.29 1.33
C ALA A 255 -3.74 27.27 2.56
N CYS A 256 -4.45 28.37 2.80
CA CYS A 256 -5.43 28.52 3.86
C CYS A 256 -6.77 29.02 3.29
N ILE A 257 -7.88 28.47 3.78
CA ILE A 257 -9.23 28.84 3.35
C ILE A 257 -10.15 29.05 4.54
N LEU A 258 -10.93 30.12 4.52
CA LEU A 258 -11.96 30.42 5.49
C LEU A 258 -13.26 30.78 4.76
N VAL A 259 -14.38 30.27 5.27
CA VAL A 259 -15.72 30.66 4.81
C VAL A 259 -16.43 31.41 5.94
N ASP A 260 -16.86 32.64 5.66
CA ASP A 260 -17.77 33.37 6.54
C ASP A 260 -19.20 32.82 6.33
N GLU A 261 -19.70 32.11 7.31
CA GLU A 261 -21.05 31.50 7.24
C GLU A 261 -22.18 32.55 7.19
N LYS A 262 -21.96 33.74 7.72
CA LYS A 262 -22.98 34.82 7.72
C LYS A 262 -23.14 35.43 6.34
N THR A 263 -22.06 35.87 5.75
CA THR A 263 -22.05 36.55 4.46
C THR A 263 -21.97 35.58 3.26
N GLY A 264 -21.34 34.42 3.47
CA GLY A 264 -21.00 33.47 2.41
C GLY A 264 -19.71 33.82 1.68
N ALA A 265 -18.96 34.86 2.17
CA ALA A 265 -17.66 35.20 1.62
C ALA A 265 -16.64 34.09 1.84
N ILE A 266 -15.80 33.85 0.85
CA ILE A 266 -14.70 32.88 0.89
C ILE A 266 -13.39 33.67 0.86
N TYR A 267 -12.60 33.47 1.89
CA TYR A 267 -11.26 34.10 2.02
C TYR A 267 -10.22 33.00 1.77
N VAL A 268 -9.22 33.36 0.95
CA VAL A 268 -8.05 32.52 0.68
C VAL A 268 -6.81 33.30 1.06
N ALA A 269 -5.90 32.65 1.75
CA ALA A 269 -4.60 33.18 2.11
C ALA A 269 -3.50 32.20 1.76
N GLY A 270 -2.31 32.70 1.50
CA GLY A 270 -1.10 31.92 1.25
C GLY A 270 0.13 32.74 1.66
N LEU A 271 1.23 32.05 1.89
CA LEU A 271 2.52 32.65 2.14
C LEU A 271 3.20 32.92 0.80
N TRP A 272 3.38 34.19 0.46
CA TRP A 272 4.19 34.58 -0.67
C TRP A 272 5.64 34.77 -0.26
N MET A 273 6.56 34.22 -1.03
CA MET A 273 7.99 34.40 -0.83
C MET A 273 8.64 34.88 -2.11
N HIS A 274 9.05 36.16 -2.07
CA HIS A 274 9.81 36.77 -3.15
C HIS A 274 11.26 36.26 -3.15
N GLY A 275 11.74 35.81 -4.31
CA GLY A 275 13.12 35.35 -4.47
C GLY A 275 14.11 36.52 -4.45
N VAL A 276 15.27 36.30 -3.84
CA VAL A 276 16.39 37.25 -3.86
C VAL A 276 17.52 36.62 -4.70
N LEU A 277 18.02 37.39 -5.67
CA LEU A 277 19.20 37.02 -6.43
C LEU A 277 20.41 37.77 -5.89
N ASP A 278 21.51 37.03 -5.73
CA ASP A 278 22.80 37.63 -5.45
C ASP A 278 23.23 38.52 -6.64
N ALA A 279 23.50 39.80 -6.34
CA ALA A 279 23.80 40.83 -7.37
C ALA A 279 25.08 40.55 -8.18
N HIS A 280 26.03 39.75 -7.63
CA HIS A 280 27.30 39.46 -8.27
C HIS A 280 27.24 38.18 -9.10
N SER A 281 26.64 37.13 -8.53
CA SER A 281 26.61 35.82 -9.16
C SER A 281 25.35 35.57 -9.98
N GLY A 282 24.30 36.34 -9.83
CA GLY A 282 22.98 36.12 -10.42
C GLY A 282 22.32 34.83 -9.94
N LYS A 283 22.85 34.22 -8.89
CA LYS A 283 22.31 32.98 -8.33
C LYS A 283 21.28 33.28 -7.25
N TRP A 284 20.36 32.37 -7.09
CA TRP A 284 19.41 32.40 -5.99
C TRP A 284 20.14 32.34 -4.64
N VAL A 285 19.75 33.23 -3.72
CA VAL A 285 20.20 33.19 -2.33
C VAL A 285 19.25 32.27 -1.56
N GLU A 286 19.76 31.15 -1.04
CA GLU A 286 18.94 30.22 -0.23
C GLU A 286 18.72 30.78 1.16
N GLY A 287 17.47 30.67 1.62
CA GLY A 287 17.06 31.10 2.95
C GLY A 287 16.57 32.55 3.03
N LEU A 288 16.04 32.90 4.21
CA LEU A 288 15.66 34.26 4.53
C LEU A 288 16.92 35.04 4.88
N THR A 289 17.18 36.13 4.16
CA THR A 289 18.19 37.11 4.58
C THR A 289 17.70 37.84 5.84
N LYS A 290 18.59 38.16 6.75
CA LYS A 290 18.27 38.83 8.04
C LYS A 290 18.06 40.33 7.91
N ASP A 291 17.79 40.87 6.73
CA ASP A 291 17.60 42.28 6.52
C ASP A 291 16.13 42.62 6.38
#